data_1abeea4d1dbb660fd4c570807acf7497
#
_entry.id   1abeea4d1dbb660fd4c570807acf7497
#
_cell.length_a   1.000
_cell.length_b   1.000
_cell.length_c   1.000
_cell.angle_alpha   90.00
_cell.angle_beta   90.00
_cell.angle_gamma   90.00
#
_symmetry.space_group_name_H-M   'P 1'
#
loop_
_entity.id
_entity.type
_entity.pdbx_description
1 polymer ?
#
loop_
_entity_poly.entity_id
_entity_poly.type
_entity_poly.pdbx_seq_one_letter_code
_entity_poly.pdbx_strand_id
1 'polypeptide(L)'
;RIMTFSNIRVKGLGSLHKPVIAIGPYIHYAECMLNSEEMNSLKKELGKTLLFFPTHTCCEGGLEYEIHCMIDELLELKEKLGFDTVIVNMYYLDENKNGFGDLYNKAGFKVTTAGHQLDINFLNRLKTIILLSDYTCSNSIGTHTGYCVYLGKPHLVINPVQTLEEVNPLWRDLWETFEKDSSQAQVDKRLLASKYWGFDCIKSREEMRALLI
;
A
#
# COMPACT_ATOMS: atom_id res chain seq x y z
N ARG A 1 -1.55 -6.87 25.25
CA ARG A 1 -0.36 -6.73 24.37
C ARG A 1 -0.75 -5.90 23.16
N ILE A 2 0.20 -5.15 22.60
CA ILE A 2 0.04 -4.39 21.35
C ILE A 2 1.00 -5.02 20.34
N MET A 3 0.50 -5.31 19.15
CA MET A 3 1.31 -5.80 18.04
C MET A 3 1.57 -4.65 17.06
N THR A 4 2.80 -4.55 16.55
CA THR A 4 3.21 -3.51 15.60
C THR A 4 4.17 -4.06 14.56
N PHE A 5 4.54 -3.28 13.54
CA PHE A 5 5.37 -3.74 12.44
C PHE A 5 6.81 -4.01 12.86
N SER A 6 7.50 -3.03 13.42
CA SER A 6 8.95 -3.04 13.58
C SER A 6 9.40 -2.59 14.98
N ASN A 7 10.67 -2.87 15.29
CA ASN A 7 11.31 -2.42 16.52
C ASN A 7 11.40 -0.88 16.64
N ILE A 8 11.41 -0.15 15.52
CA ILE A 8 11.31 1.32 15.54
C ILE A 8 9.97 1.76 16.10
N ARG A 9 8.88 1.12 15.67
CA ARG A 9 7.54 1.41 16.20
C ARG A 9 7.38 0.98 17.65
N VAL A 10 8.00 -0.12 18.05
CA VAL A 10 8.06 -0.52 19.48
C VAL A 10 8.66 0.59 20.32
N LYS A 11 9.79 1.18 19.89
CA LYS A 11 10.43 2.30 20.58
C LYS A 11 9.53 3.53 20.63
N GLY A 12 8.86 3.87 19.52
CA GLY A 12 7.94 5.01 19.46
C GLY A 12 6.69 4.86 20.35
N LEU A 13 6.28 3.62 20.64
CA LEU A 13 5.14 3.29 21.50
C LEU A 13 5.55 3.00 22.96
N GLY A 14 6.81 3.21 23.31
CA GLY A 14 7.37 2.88 24.63
C GLY A 14 6.75 3.61 25.82
N SER A 15 6.02 4.72 25.60
CA SER A 15 5.23 5.42 26.61
C SER A 15 3.92 4.70 27.01
N LEU A 16 3.50 3.71 26.23
CA LEU A 16 2.32 2.92 26.54
C LEU A 16 2.67 1.90 27.62
N HIS A 17 1.97 1.91 28.73
CA HIS A 17 2.14 0.96 29.83
C HIS A 17 1.66 -0.47 29.50
N LYS A 18 1.90 -0.91 28.26
CA LYS A 18 1.51 -2.24 27.75
C LYS A 18 2.67 -2.85 26.98
N PRO A 19 2.88 -4.17 27.04
CA PRO A 19 3.87 -4.83 26.19
C PRO A 19 3.58 -4.59 24.70
N VAL A 20 4.55 -4.03 23.99
CA VAL A 20 4.50 -3.81 22.53
C VAL A 20 5.48 -4.77 21.87
N ILE A 21 5.03 -5.48 20.85
CA ILE A 21 5.78 -6.56 20.21
C ILE A 21 5.78 -6.32 18.71
N ALA A 22 6.96 -6.34 18.08
CA ALA A 22 7.11 -6.29 16.64
C ALA A 22 6.82 -7.67 16.03
N ILE A 23 5.95 -7.70 15.00
CA ILE A 23 5.54 -8.93 14.32
C ILE A 23 5.70 -8.87 12.79
N GLY A 24 6.30 -7.81 12.27
CA GLY A 24 6.45 -7.63 10.82
C GLY A 24 5.18 -7.10 10.13
N PRO A 25 5.17 -7.08 8.80
CA PRO A 25 4.04 -6.58 8.02
C PRO A 25 2.85 -7.52 8.13
N TYR A 26 1.69 -7.01 8.51
CA TYR A 26 0.48 -7.84 8.73
C TYR A 26 0.04 -8.59 7.48
N ILE A 27 0.34 -8.07 6.30
CA ILE A 27 0.06 -8.72 5.01
C ILE A 27 0.79 -10.08 4.86
N HIS A 28 1.86 -10.33 5.65
CA HIS A 28 2.54 -11.61 5.72
C HIS A 28 1.59 -12.74 6.12
N TYR A 29 0.74 -12.46 7.10
CA TYR A 29 -0.18 -13.43 7.71
C TYR A 29 -1.49 -13.59 6.94
N ALA A 30 -1.71 -12.78 5.91
CA ALA A 30 -2.86 -12.87 5.03
C ALA A 30 -2.66 -13.96 3.96
N GLU A 31 -3.75 -14.46 3.41
CA GLU A 31 -3.75 -15.43 2.31
C GLU A 31 -4.24 -14.79 1.01
N CYS A 32 -3.75 -15.26 -0.14
CA CYS A 32 -4.33 -14.91 -1.42
C CYS A 32 -5.70 -15.60 -1.56
N MET A 33 -6.71 -14.87 -2.00
CA MET A 33 -8.06 -15.41 -2.16
C MET A 33 -8.27 -16.16 -3.49
N LEU A 34 -7.34 -16.01 -4.42
CA LEU A 34 -7.35 -16.68 -5.72
C LEU A 34 -6.37 -17.86 -5.70
N ASN A 35 -6.76 -18.96 -6.29
CA ASN A 35 -5.84 -20.05 -6.59
C ASN A 35 -4.91 -19.66 -7.75
N SER A 36 -3.92 -20.49 -8.05
CA SER A 36 -2.90 -20.18 -9.08
C SER A 36 -3.49 -20.05 -10.49
N GLU A 37 -4.50 -20.81 -10.82
CA GLU A 37 -5.15 -20.79 -12.12
C GLU A 37 -5.98 -19.51 -12.32
N GLU A 38 -6.79 -19.15 -11.33
CA GLU A 38 -7.56 -17.89 -11.30
C GLU A 38 -6.65 -16.67 -11.36
N MET A 39 -5.56 -16.67 -10.57
CA MET A 39 -4.56 -15.59 -10.58
C MET A 39 -3.93 -15.43 -11.95
N ASN A 40 -3.51 -16.52 -12.60
CA ASN A 40 -2.89 -16.49 -13.92
C ASN A 40 -3.88 -16.04 -14.99
N SER A 41 -5.13 -16.48 -14.93
CA SER A 41 -6.19 -16.07 -15.85
C SER A 41 -6.45 -14.57 -15.77
N LEU A 42 -6.63 -14.04 -14.55
CA LEU A 42 -6.84 -12.60 -14.34
C LEU A 42 -5.62 -11.76 -14.76
N LYS A 43 -4.41 -12.20 -14.45
CA LYS A 43 -3.19 -11.49 -14.91
C LYS A 43 -3.10 -11.45 -16.42
N LYS A 44 -3.47 -12.53 -17.10
CA LYS A 44 -3.49 -12.56 -18.57
C LYS A 44 -4.54 -11.60 -19.15
N GLU A 45 -5.70 -11.50 -18.52
CA GLU A 45 -6.76 -10.56 -18.91
C GLU A 45 -6.35 -9.10 -18.69
N LEU A 46 -5.73 -8.81 -17.53
CA LEU A 46 -5.34 -7.46 -17.16
C LEU A 46 -4.11 -6.94 -17.92
N GLY A 47 -3.25 -7.86 -18.42
CA GLY A 47 -1.97 -7.49 -18.99
C GLY A 47 -1.02 -6.90 -17.95
N LYS A 48 -0.08 -6.09 -18.38
CA LYS A 48 0.85 -5.38 -17.48
C LYS A 48 0.09 -4.34 -16.66
N THR A 49 0.06 -4.50 -15.36
CA THR A 49 -0.88 -3.80 -14.48
C THR A 49 -0.19 -2.87 -13.50
N LEU A 50 -0.62 -1.59 -13.48
CA LEU A 50 -0.30 -0.60 -12.46
C LEU A 50 -1.42 -0.59 -11.41
N LEU A 51 -1.07 -0.68 -10.12
CA LEU A 51 -2.01 -0.52 -9.01
C LEU A 51 -1.76 0.80 -8.29
N PHE A 52 -2.77 1.66 -8.24
CA PHE A 52 -2.72 2.94 -7.53
C PHE A 52 -3.50 2.91 -6.23
N PHE A 53 -2.90 3.46 -5.19
CA PHE A 53 -3.52 3.67 -3.88
C PHE A 53 -3.70 5.17 -3.63
N PRO A 54 -4.89 5.75 -3.85
CA PRO A 54 -5.16 7.13 -3.50
C PRO A 54 -5.15 7.32 -1.98
N THR A 55 -4.71 8.49 -1.53
CA THR A 55 -4.94 8.94 -0.16
C THR A 55 -6.42 8.92 0.13
N HIS A 56 -6.80 8.39 1.27
CA HIS A 56 -8.19 8.24 1.67
C HIS A 56 -8.54 9.13 2.87
N THR A 57 -9.82 9.43 2.99
CA THR A 57 -10.40 10.16 4.11
C THR A 57 -10.42 9.27 5.34
N CYS A 58 -9.46 9.40 6.24
CA CYS A 58 -9.46 8.60 7.49
C CYS A 58 -10.08 9.31 8.69
N CYS A 59 -10.35 10.63 8.60
CA CYS A 59 -10.91 11.45 9.67
C CYS A 59 -11.76 12.59 9.09
N GLU A 60 -12.53 13.28 9.93
CA GLU A 60 -13.18 14.55 9.59
C GLU A 60 -12.09 15.57 9.20
N GLY A 61 -12.02 15.97 7.93
CA GLY A 61 -10.98 16.83 7.36
C GLY A 61 -9.98 16.06 6.47
N GLY A 62 -10.45 15.09 5.68
CA GLY A 62 -9.64 14.28 4.78
C GLY A 62 -8.72 15.10 3.88
N LEU A 63 -7.55 14.52 3.59
CA LEU A 63 -6.60 15.08 2.65
C LEU A 63 -7.26 15.16 1.26
N GLU A 64 -7.51 16.36 0.80
CA GLU A 64 -8.01 16.62 -0.54
C GLU A 64 -6.83 16.56 -1.53
N TYR A 65 -7.05 15.97 -2.69
CA TYR A 65 -6.13 16.02 -3.81
C TYR A 65 -6.89 16.31 -5.10
N GLU A 66 -6.22 16.96 -6.04
CA GLU A 66 -6.79 17.29 -7.33
C GLU A 66 -6.90 16.04 -8.20
N ILE A 67 -8.09 15.44 -8.25
CA ILE A 67 -8.32 14.16 -8.92
C ILE A 67 -7.99 14.20 -10.42
N HIS A 68 -8.26 15.32 -11.10
CA HIS A 68 -7.96 15.45 -12.54
C HIS A 68 -6.46 15.41 -12.80
N CYS A 69 -5.67 16.15 -12.01
CA CYS A 69 -4.21 16.10 -12.09
C CYS A 69 -3.69 14.68 -11.81
N MET A 70 -4.30 13.96 -10.88
CA MET A 70 -3.92 12.59 -10.58
C MET A 70 -4.27 11.62 -11.72
N ILE A 71 -5.41 11.80 -12.37
CA ILE A 71 -5.79 11.00 -13.54
C ILE A 71 -4.81 11.23 -14.68
N ASP A 72 -4.46 12.49 -14.96
CA ASP A 72 -3.51 12.84 -16.03
C ASP A 72 -2.14 12.22 -15.77
N GLU A 73 -1.63 12.30 -14.54
CA GLU A 73 -0.35 11.70 -14.15
C GLU A 73 -0.36 10.17 -14.26
N LEU A 74 -1.47 9.52 -13.88
CA LEU A 74 -1.62 8.08 -14.03
C LEU A 74 -1.68 7.65 -15.51
N LEU A 75 -2.29 8.46 -16.38
CA LEU A 75 -2.29 8.23 -17.82
C LEU A 75 -0.89 8.37 -18.42
N GLU A 76 -0.15 9.43 -18.05
CA GLU A 76 1.25 9.61 -18.45
C GLU A 76 2.13 8.45 -18.00
N LEU A 77 1.97 8.02 -16.73
CA LEU A 77 2.73 6.89 -16.19
C LEU A 77 2.39 5.58 -16.90
N LYS A 78 1.10 5.37 -17.20
CA LYS A 78 0.62 4.22 -17.96
C LYS A 78 1.29 4.14 -19.34
N GLU A 79 1.31 5.25 -20.07
CA GLU A 79 1.94 5.31 -21.41
C GLU A 79 3.46 5.14 -21.32
N LYS A 80 4.11 5.91 -20.46
CA LYS A 80 5.57 5.91 -20.29
C LYS A 80 6.13 4.54 -19.93
N LEU A 81 5.45 3.79 -19.08
CA LEU A 81 5.92 2.49 -18.61
C LEU A 81 5.22 1.31 -19.34
N GLY A 82 4.31 1.59 -20.27
CA GLY A 82 3.63 0.58 -21.09
C GLY A 82 2.75 -0.36 -20.27
N PHE A 83 1.89 0.19 -19.40
CA PHE A 83 0.88 -0.60 -18.69
C PHE A 83 -0.38 -0.76 -19.57
N ASP A 84 -0.94 -1.97 -19.57
CA ASP A 84 -2.22 -2.25 -20.23
C ASP A 84 -3.39 -1.78 -19.37
N THR A 85 -3.30 -2.02 -18.06
CA THR A 85 -4.37 -1.73 -17.09
C THR A 85 -3.86 -0.89 -15.93
N VAL A 86 -4.68 0.09 -15.51
CA VAL A 86 -4.56 0.77 -14.22
C VAL A 86 -5.70 0.31 -13.33
N ILE A 87 -5.37 -0.19 -12.15
CA ILE A 87 -6.32 -0.51 -11.08
C ILE A 87 -6.18 0.55 -10.00
N VAL A 88 -7.30 1.11 -9.56
CA VAL A 88 -7.37 2.06 -8.43
C VAL A 88 -7.99 1.35 -7.25
N ASN A 89 -7.22 1.12 -6.18
CA ASN A 89 -7.73 0.52 -4.95
C ASN A 89 -8.18 1.63 -4.00
N MET A 90 -9.45 1.95 -4.03
CA MET A 90 -10.03 3.00 -3.19
C MET A 90 -10.41 2.47 -1.80
N TYR A 91 -10.43 3.38 -0.84
CA TYR A 91 -11.05 3.11 0.43
C TYR A 91 -12.58 3.04 0.25
N TYR A 92 -13.23 2.06 0.85
CA TYR A 92 -14.63 1.74 0.59
C TYR A 92 -15.61 2.91 0.85
N LEU A 93 -15.27 3.83 1.76
CA LEU A 93 -16.09 5.01 2.04
C LEU A 93 -15.93 6.10 0.97
N ASP A 94 -14.78 6.16 0.30
CA ASP A 94 -14.47 7.20 -0.69
C ASP A 94 -14.97 6.83 -2.08
N GLU A 95 -15.22 5.54 -2.35
CA GLU A 95 -15.67 5.05 -3.65
C GLU A 95 -16.96 5.76 -4.11
N ASN A 96 -17.90 5.97 -3.20
CA ASN A 96 -19.21 6.56 -3.50
C ASN A 96 -19.38 7.99 -2.97
N LYS A 97 -18.54 8.46 -2.05
CA LYS A 97 -18.77 9.70 -1.31
C LYS A 97 -18.53 10.96 -2.14
N ASN A 98 -17.52 10.97 -3.03
CA ASN A 98 -17.11 12.13 -3.79
C ASN A 98 -17.22 11.95 -5.31
N GLY A 99 -17.78 10.83 -5.78
CA GLY A 99 -17.83 10.50 -7.20
C GLY A 99 -16.46 10.21 -7.83
N PHE A 100 -15.41 10.04 -7.02
CA PHE A 100 -14.05 9.78 -7.52
C PHE A 100 -13.94 8.45 -8.24
N GLY A 101 -14.66 7.43 -7.76
CA GLY A 101 -14.74 6.15 -8.44
C GLY A 101 -15.24 6.27 -9.88
N ASP A 102 -16.30 7.08 -10.08
CA ASP A 102 -16.84 7.35 -11.42
C ASP A 102 -15.86 8.10 -12.32
N LEU A 103 -15.09 9.04 -11.77
CA LEU A 103 -14.08 9.79 -12.54
C LEU A 103 -12.95 8.87 -12.99
N TYR A 104 -12.45 8.00 -12.12
CA TYR A 104 -11.45 6.98 -12.49
C TYR A 104 -11.99 6.00 -13.53
N ASN A 105 -13.22 5.51 -13.37
CA ASN A 105 -13.86 4.63 -14.34
C ASN A 105 -14.02 5.30 -15.71
N LYS A 106 -14.42 6.58 -15.75
CA LYS A 106 -14.52 7.37 -16.99
C LYS A 106 -13.17 7.57 -17.69
N ALA A 107 -12.08 7.62 -16.91
CA ALA A 107 -10.71 7.66 -17.42
C ALA A 107 -10.23 6.28 -17.94
N GLY A 108 -11.06 5.23 -17.87
CA GLY A 108 -10.73 3.88 -18.33
C GLY A 108 -9.94 3.05 -17.31
N PHE A 109 -9.90 3.46 -16.05
CA PHE A 109 -9.27 2.69 -14.97
C PHE A 109 -10.26 1.71 -14.35
N LYS A 110 -9.76 0.61 -13.79
CA LYS A 110 -10.56 -0.36 -13.05
C LYS A 110 -10.57 0.04 -11.56
N VAL A 111 -11.71 0.41 -11.02
CA VAL A 111 -11.85 0.74 -9.59
C VAL A 111 -12.14 -0.53 -8.78
N THR A 112 -11.48 -0.68 -7.64
CA THR A 112 -11.68 -1.78 -6.69
C THR A 112 -11.48 -1.32 -5.26
N THR A 113 -11.88 -2.14 -4.30
CA THR A 113 -11.68 -1.90 -2.87
C THR A 113 -11.33 -3.18 -2.12
N ALA A 114 -10.44 -3.08 -1.14
CA ALA A 114 -10.23 -4.17 -0.19
C ALA A 114 -11.35 -4.27 0.88
N GLY A 115 -12.29 -3.32 0.88
CA GLY A 115 -13.41 -3.27 1.81
C GLY A 115 -13.08 -2.58 3.14
N HIS A 116 -13.89 -2.84 4.16
CA HIS A 116 -13.72 -2.24 5.48
C HIS A 116 -12.52 -2.86 6.23
N GLN A 117 -11.71 -2.04 6.88
CA GLN A 117 -10.50 -2.48 7.61
C GLN A 117 -10.74 -3.47 8.76
N LEU A 118 -11.98 -3.53 9.29
CA LEU A 118 -12.37 -4.49 10.33
C LEU A 118 -12.99 -5.78 9.75
N ASP A 119 -13.11 -5.90 8.44
CA ASP A 119 -13.54 -7.15 7.82
C ASP A 119 -12.42 -8.18 7.92
N ILE A 120 -12.77 -9.40 8.32
CA ILE A 120 -11.81 -10.51 8.49
C ILE A 120 -11.02 -10.82 7.20
N ASN A 121 -11.60 -10.55 6.04
CA ASN A 121 -10.97 -10.79 4.74
C ASN A 121 -10.29 -9.55 4.15
N PHE A 122 -10.25 -8.43 4.87
CA PHE A 122 -9.66 -7.18 4.36
C PHE A 122 -8.21 -7.39 3.87
N LEU A 123 -7.35 -7.98 4.69
CA LEU A 123 -5.95 -8.21 4.34
C LEU A 123 -5.80 -9.27 3.23
N ASN A 124 -6.67 -10.29 3.19
CA ASN A 124 -6.65 -11.30 2.14
C ASN A 124 -7.01 -10.68 0.77
N ARG A 125 -8.05 -9.84 0.72
CA ARG A 125 -8.40 -9.08 -0.50
C ARG A 125 -7.28 -8.13 -0.91
N LEU A 126 -6.74 -7.36 0.04
CA LEU A 126 -5.65 -6.42 -0.22
C LEU A 126 -4.42 -7.14 -0.79
N LYS A 127 -4.02 -8.27 -0.18
CA LYS A 127 -2.92 -9.10 -0.68
C LYS A 127 -3.19 -9.59 -2.09
N THR A 128 -4.39 -10.07 -2.36
CA THR A 128 -4.79 -10.54 -3.70
C THR A 128 -4.70 -9.43 -4.75
N ILE A 129 -5.22 -8.23 -4.44
CA ILE A 129 -5.15 -7.06 -5.32
C ILE A 129 -3.69 -6.67 -5.60
N ILE A 130 -2.83 -6.62 -4.57
CA ILE A 130 -1.41 -6.31 -4.75
C ILE A 130 -0.71 -7.37 -5.61
N LEU A 131 -1.01 -8.64 -5.41
CA LEU A 131 -0.39 -9.73 -6.18
C LEU A 131 -0.79 -9.73 -7.65
N LEU A 132 -1.96 -9.21 -8.01
CA LEU A 132 -2.40 -9.04 -9.41
C LEU A 132 -1.58 -8.00 -10.17
N SER A 133 -1.03 -6.99 -9.49
CA SER A 133 -0.28 -5.91 -10.15
C SER A 133 1.18 -6.29 -10.45
N ASP A 134 1.79 -5.58 -11.41
CA ASP A 134 3.22 -5.66 -11.72
C ASP A 134 3.99 -4.51 -11.09
N TYR A 135 3.33 -3.35 -10.97
CA TYR A 135 3.87 -2.14 -10.36
C TYR A 135 2.81 -1.48 -9.49
N THR A 136 3.24 -0.76 -8.48
CA THR A 136 2.33 -0.07 -7.56
C THR A 136 2.73 1.39 -7.38
N CYS A 137 1.75 2.27 -7.18
CA CYS A 137 2.00 3.67 -6.83
C CYS A 137 0.96 4.19 -5.84
N SER A 138 1.26 5.33 -5.25
CA SER A 138 0.36 6.05 -4.34
C SER A 138 0.71 7.53 -4.32
N ASN A 139 -0.20 8.37 -3.86
CA ASN A 139 0.07 9.79 -3.59
C ASN A 139 0.34 10.09 -2.10
N SER A 140 0.62 9.05 -1.33
CA SER A 140 1.03 9.17 0.08
C SER A 140 1.80 7.94 0.53
N ILE A 141 2.58 8.07 1.60
CA ILE A 141 3.20 6.92 2.27
C ILE A 141 2.28 6.41 3.36
N GLY A 142 1.90 5.15 3.24
CA GLY A 142 1.01 4.48 4.18
C GLY A 142 1.38 3.02 4.40
N THR A 143 0.50 2.30 5.09
CA THR A 143 0.70 0.88 5.37
C THR A 143 0.83 0.05 4.07
N HIS A 144 0.09 0.42 3.03
CA HIS A 144 0.14 -0.21 1.70
C HIS A 144 1.53 -0.14 1.07
N THR A 145 2.28 0.95 1.25
CA THR A 145 3.64 1.12 0.72
C THR A 145 4.55 -0.02 1.15
N GLY A 146 4.61 -0.29 2.47
CA GLY A 146 5.41 -1.40 2.99
C GLY A 146 4.89 -2.77 2.56
N TYR A 147 3.59 -2.94 2.41
CA TYR A 147 3.01 -4.18 1.94
C TYR A 147 3.37 -4.49 0.49
N CYS A 148 3.31 -3.48 -0.40
CA CYS A 148 3.70 -3.62 -1.79
C CYS A 148 5.16 -4.05 -1.91
N VAL A 149 6.06 -3.34 -1.24
CA VAL A 149 7.51 -3.67 -1.25
C VAL A 149 7.78 -5.04 -0.62
N TYR A 150 7.09 -5.39 0.48
CA TYR A 150 7.19 -6.70 1.11
C TYR A 150 6.81 -7.82 0.14
N LEU A 151 5.75 -7.65 -0.63
CA LEU A 151 5.27 -8.61 -1.64
C LEU A 151 6.08 -8.55 -2.95
N GLY A 152 7.21 -7.83 -2.97
CA GLY A 152 8.12 -7.78 -4.11
C GLY A 152 7.66 -6.87 -5.25
N LYS A 153 6.70 -5.96 -4.98
CA LYS A 153 6.22 -5.03 -6.00
C LYS A 153 7.03 -3.74 -5.95
N PRO A 154 7.55 -3.24 -7.10
CA PRO A 154 8.04 -1.87 -7.19
C PRO A 154 6.96 -0.90 -6.76
N HIS A 155 7.33 0.14 -5.99
CA HIS A 155 6.39 1.14 -5.51
C HIS A 155 6.94 2.55 -5.70
N LEU A 156 6.10 3.47 -6.18
CA LEU A 156 6.43 4.86 -6.43
C LEU A 156 5.42 5.77 -5.72
N VAL A 157 5.88 6.83 -5.07
CA VAL A 157 5.01 7.92 -4.63
C VAL A 157 5.00 8.97 -5.72
N ILE A 158 3.80 9.32 -6.20
CA ILE A 158 3.56 10.28 -7.26
C ILE A 158 2.69 11.42 -6.74
N ASN A 159 2.93 12.64 -7.17
CA ASN A 159 2.16 13.83 -6.81
C ASN A 159 1.70 13.80 -5.34
N PRO A 160 2.63 13.83 -4.38
CA PRO A 160 2.31 13.59 -2.99
C PRO A 160 1.39 14.69 -2.44
N VAL A 161 0.38 14.28 -1.67
CA VAL A 161 -0.59 15.18 -1.03
C VAL A 161 0.07 16.06 0.03
N GLN A 162 1.18 15.60 0.61
CA GLN A 162 1.97 16.33 1.61
C GLN A 162 3.32 16.72 1.02
N THR A 163 3.75 17.94 1.30
CA THR A 163 5.11 18.38 0.99
C THR A 163 6.11 17.78 1.98
N LEU A 164 7.40 17.72 1.59
CA LEU A 164 8.47 17.25 2.48
C LEU A 164 8.59 18.06 3.78
N GLU A 165 8.13 19.31 3.77
CA GLU A 165 8.13 20.20 4.93
C GLU A 165 7.05 19.81 5.95
N GLU A 166 5.91 19.31 5.48
CA GLU A 166 4.78 18.86 6.29
C GLU A 166 4.97 17.45 6.86
N VAL A 167 5.89 16.68 6.27
CA VAL A 167 6.19 15.32 6.71
C VAL A 167 7.00 15.35 8.02
N ASN A 168 6.59 14.53 8.98
CA ASN A 168 7.36 14.34 10.19
C ASN A 168 8.83 13.99 9.85
N PRO A 169 9.83 14.71 10.40
CA PRO A 169 11.25 14.51 10.10
C PRO A 169 11.72 13.05 10.20
N LEU A 170 11.07 12.25 11.07
CA LEU A 170 11.37 10.81 11.22
C LEU A 170 11.02 9.97 9.98
N TRP A 171 10.22 10.50 9.06
CA TRP A 171 9.76 9.79 7.86
C TRP A 171 10.27 10.41 6.56
N ARG A 172 11.07 11.46 6.65
CA ARG A 172 11.54 12.21 5.48
C ARG A 172 12.38 11.34 4.54
N ASP A 173 13.22 10.47 5.07
CA ASP A 173 14.04 9.54 4.30
C ASP A 173 13.19 8.57 3.45
N LEU A 174 12.02 8.16 3.97
CA LEU A 174 11.05 7.37 3.19
C LEU A 174 10.51 8.17 2.01
N TRP A 175 10.01 9.39 2.25
CA TRP A 175 9.43 10.22 1.21
C TRP A 175 10.43 10.50 0.09
N GLU A 176 11.62 10.99 0.41
CA GLU A 176 12.69 11.29 -0.55
C GLU A 176 13.13 10.06 -1.37
N THR A 177 13.05 8.87 -0.79
CA THR A 177 13.42 7.64 -1.48
C THR A 177 12.29 7.12 -2.36
N PHE A 178 11.04 7.19 -1.89
CA PHE A 178 9.91 6.63 -2.61
C PHE A 178 9.42 7.46 -3.81
N GLU A 179 9.78 8.74 -3.89
CA GLU A 179 9.58 9.59 -5.07
C GLU A 179 10.54 9.27 -6.24
N LYS A 180 11.64 8.58 -5.98
CA LYS A 180 12.64 8.23 -7.00
C LYS A 180 12.25 6.95 -7.73
N ASP A 181 12.40 6.94 -9.06
CA ASP A 181 12.18 5.76 -9.90
C ASP A 181 13.46 5.36 -10.64
N SER A 182 14.27 4.53 -9.99
CA SER A 182 15.48 3.94 -10.57
C SER A 182 15.73 2.55 -9.97
N SER A 183 16.55 1.74 -10.63
CA SER A 183 16.90 0.41 -10.12
C SER A 183 17.55 0.49 -8.74
N GLN A 184 18.44 1.47 -8.51
CA GLN A 184 19.06 1.69 -7.20
C GLN A 184 18.01 2.11 -6.17
N ALA A 185 17.06 2.99 -6.54
CA ALA A 185 15.98 3.41 -5.65
C ALA A 185 15.11 2.22 -5.21
N GLN A 186 14.88 1.22 -6.05
CA GLN A 186 14.11 0.02 -5.64
C GLN A 186 14.83 -0.79 -4.55
N VAL A 187 16.18 -0.86 -4.60
CA VAL A 187 16.99 -1.48 -3.53
C VAL A 187 16.86 -0.69 -2.24
N ASP A 188 17.03 0.64 -2.32
CA ASP A 188 16.96 1.53 -1.16
C ASP A 188 15.55 1.51 -0.54
N LYS A 189 14.49 1.51 -1.36
CA LYS A 189 13.09 1.35 -0.93
C LYS A 189 12.89 0.07 -0.14
N ARG A 190 13.45 -1.05 -0.60
CA ARG A 190 13.35 -2.33 0.09
C ARG A 190 14.06 -2.32 1.44
N LEU A 191 15.25 -1.73 1.53
CA LEU A 191 15.99 -1.59 2.78
C LEU A 191 15.22 -0.74 3.79
N LEU A 192 14.72 0.42 3.36
CA LEU A 192 13.93 1.29 4.22
C LEU A 192 12.60 0.65 4.63
N ALA A 193 11.88 0.03 3.70
CA ALA A 193 10.66 -0.67 4.02
C ALA A 193 10.91 -1.81 5.02
N SER A 194 11.99 -2.58 4.88
CA SER A 194 12.37 -3.59 5.85
C SER A 194 12.54 -3.02 7.25
N LYS A 195 13.20 -1.88 7.36
CA LYS A 195 13.43 -1.18 8.63
C LYS A 195 12.13 -0.67 9.28
N TYR A 196 11.24 -0.04 8.50
CA TYR A 196 10.04 0.59 9.02
C TYR A 196 8.85 -0.36 9.19
N TRP A 197 8.73 -1.37 8.33
CA TRP A 197 7.67 -2.41 8.41
C TRP A 197 8.16 -3.72 9.01
N GLY A 198 9.45 -3.83 9.42
CA GLY A 198 9.97 -4.94 10.21
C GLY A 198 9.95 -6.27 9.45
N PHE A 199 10.52 -6.33 8.23
CA PHE A 199 10.56 -7.59 7.47
C PHE A 199 11.36 -8.69 8.18
N ASP A 200 12.25 -8.30 9.10
CA ASP A 200 13.02 -9.17 9.99
C ASP A 200 12.29 -9.54 11.30
N CYS A 201 11.13 -8.93 11.57
CA CYS A 201 10.36 -9.14 12.80
C CYS A 201 9.24 -10.19 12.64
N ILE A 202 9.13 -10.82 11.47
CA ILE A 202 8.10 -11.82 11.18
C ILE A 202 8.18 -12.97 12.18
N LYS A 203 7.02 -13.43 12.63
CA LYS A 203 6.86 -14.53 13.59
C LYS A 203 6.37 -15.78 12.91
N SER A 204 6.87 -16.94 13.35
CA SER A 204 6.31 -18.22 12.97
C SER A 204 4.88 -18.38 13.51
N ARG A 205 4.19 -19.40 13.01
CA ARG A 205 2.83 -19.73 13.48
C ARG A 205 2.82 -20.08 14.97
N GLU A 206 3.87 -20.78 15.44
CA GLU A 206 4.04 -21.17 16.85
C GLU A 206 4.30 -19.95 17.72
N GLU A 207 5.22 -19.05 17.30
CA GLU A 207 5.49 -17.82 17.99
C GLU A 207 4.25 -16.93 18.10
N MET A 208 3.48 -16.80 16.99
CA MET A 208 2.23 -16.03 17.00
C MET A 208 1.20 -16.61 17.97
N ARG A 209 1.04 -17.95 18.01
CA ARG A 209 0.16 -18.61 18.98
C ARG A 209 0.56 -18.31 20.41
N ALA A 210 1.87 -18.38 20.73
CA ALA A 210 2.38 -18.07 22.06
C ALA A 210 2.17 -16.61 22.47
N LEU A 211 2.09 -15.69 21.50
CA LEU A 211 1.81 -14.27 21.76
C LEU A 211 0.32 -13.99 22.01
N LEU A 212 -0.59 -14.85 21.56
CA LEU A 212 -2.04 -14.65 21.68
C LEU A 212 -2.62 -15.27 22.97
N ILE A 213 -1.87 -16.14 23.63
CA ILE A 213 -2.21 -16.75 24.94
C ILE A 213 -1.64 -15.87 26.06
#